data_d5d1708fb36959f98c723a114656a351
#
_entry.id   d5d1708fb36959f98c723a114656a351
#
_cell.length_a   1.000
_cell.length_b   1.000
_cell.length_c   1.000
_cell.angle_alpha   90.00
_cell.angle_beta   90.00
_cell.angle_gamma   90.00
#
_symmetry.space_group_name_H-M   'P 1'
#
loop_
_entity.id
_entity.type
_entity.pdbx_description
1 polymer ?
#
loop_
_entity_poly.entity_id
_entity_poly.type
_entity_poly.pdbx_seq_one_letter_code
_entity_poly.pdbx_strand_id
1 'polypeptide(L)'
;MTNQNLAARIRTAVSNPGWVCLVWFGMTAGISLLAVPAQFAASAATRAVSLDVARTIFTALNKAELVALVVLLISVRVSGNARRWWGAVSVLAFIILLQTVWLLPELAERARMILAGTEPPPSIAHAAYSTLELIKLGLSLAGWNAIISTCLTIGCLKAAFYAAEPL
;
A
#
# COMPACT_ATOMS: atom_id res chain seq x y z
N MET A 1 -31.22 2.34 -13.00
CA MET A 1 -30.17 3.15 -12.35
C MET A 1 -29.62 4.11 -13.37
N THR A 2 -29.78 5.40 -13.19
CA THR A 2 -29.35 6.42 -14.17
C THR A 2 -27.81 6.58 -14.12
N ASN A 3 -27.19 6.84 -15.27
CA ASN A 3 -25.75 7.06 -15.41
C ASN A 3 -25.20 8.15 -14.46
N GLN A 4 -26.03 9.14 -14.10
CA GLN A 4 -25.70 10.19 -13.13
C GLN A 4 -25.45 9.64 -11.71
N ASN A 5 -26.25 8.66 -11.28
CA ASN A 5 -26.08 8.03 -9.95
C ASN A 5 -24.78 7.17 -9.89
N LEU A 6 -24.42 6.53 -10.99
CA LEU A 6 -23.17 5.77 -11.09
C LEU A 6 -21.97 6.70 -11.05
N ALA A 7 -21.97 7.78 -11.84
CA ALA A 7 -20.89 8.76 -11.86
C ALA A 7 -20.69 9.44 -10.49
N ALA A 8 -21.78 9.78 -9.80
CA ALA A 8 -21.72 10.34 -8.45
C ALA A 8 -21.11 9.36 -7.45
N ARG A 9 -21.48 8.07 -7.48
CA ARG A 9 -20.93 7.02 -6.62
C ARG A 9 -19.45 6.77 -6.89
N ILE A 10 -19.04 6.72 -8.15
CA ILE A 10 -17.63 6.60 -8.56
C ILE A 10 -16.84 7.82 -8.05
N ARG A 11 -17.37 9.02 -8.23
CA ARG A 11 -16.74 10.24 -7.72
C ARG A 11 -16.56 10.22 -6.21
N THR A 12 -17.57 9.78 -5.44
CA THR A 12 -17.50 9.66 -3.98
C THR A 12 -16.49 8.59 -3.56
N ALA A 13 -16.43 7.45 -4.25
CA ALA A 13 -15.47 6.40 -3.97
C ALA A 13 -14.03 6.85 -4.24
N VAL A 14 -13.79 7.48 -5.40
CA VAL A 14 -12.45 7.98 -5.78
C VAL A 14 -12.00 9.17 -4.92
N SER A 15 -12.93 9.98 -4.42
CA SER A 15 -12.61 11.11 -3.53
C SER A 15 -12.34 10.73 -2.08
N ASN A 16 -12.45 9.45 -1.73
CA ASN A 16 -12.19 8.97 -0.38
C ASN A 16 -10.81 8.28 -0.30
N PRO A 17 -9.77 8.96 0.26
CA PRO A 17 -8.42 8.42 0.34
C PRO A 17 -8.30 7.07 1.07
N GLY A 18 -9.24 6.75 1.97
CA GLY A 18 -9.19 5.51 2.73
C GLY A 18 -9.42 4.26 1.91
N TRP A 19 -10.22 4.31 0.87
CA TRP A 19 -10.35 3.16 -0.03
C TRP A 19 -9.03 2.86 -0.74
N VAL A 20 -8.31 3.91 -1.14
CA VAL A 20 -6.98 3.74 -1.74
C VAL A 20 -6.02 3.11 -0.74
N CYS A 21 -6.04 3.58 0.51
CA CYS A 21 -5.23 3.01 1.59
C CYS A 21 -5.59 1.54 1.87
N LEU A 22 -6.88 1.18 1.86
CA LEU A 22 -7.33 -0.20 2.08
C LEU A 22 -6.87 -1.13 0.96
N VAL A 23 -7.06 -0.74 -0.30
CA VAL A 23 -6.61 -1.51 -1.47
C VAL A 23 -5.09 -1.65 -1.45
N TRP A 24 -4.37 -0.58 -1.16
CA TRP A 24 -2.91 -0.60 -1.02
C TRP A 24 -2.46 -1.56 0.10
N PHE A 25 -3.06 -1.46 1.28
CA PHE A 25 -2.80 -2.38 2.39
C PHE A 25 -2.99 -3.83 1.97
N GLY A 26 -4.15 -4.16 1.36
CA GLY A 26 -4.46 -5.53 0.92
C GLY A 26 -3.47 -6.06 -0.11
N MET A 27 -3.08 -5.24 -1.08
CA MET A 27 -2.10 -5.59 -2.11
C MET A 27 -0.72 -5.85 -1.49
N THR A 28 -0.22 -4.94 -0.67
CA THR A 28 1.09 -5.06 -0.03
C THR A 28 1.12 -6.23 0.96
N ALA A 29 0.09 -6.38 1.81
CA ALA A 29 -0.01 -7.48 2.77
C ALA A 29 -0.12 -8.83 2.06
N GLY A 30 -0.96 -8.95 1.05
CA GLY A 30 -1.14 -10.18 0.28
C GLY A 30 0.16 -10.64 -0.40
N ILE A 31 0.92 -9.72 -0.95
CA ILE A 31 2.18 -10.05 -1.62
C ILE A 31 3.29 -10.29 -0.59
N SER A 32 3.54 -9.35 0.32
CA SER A 32 4.73 -9.37 1.18
C SER A 32 4.60 -10.36 2.35
N LEU A 33 3.40 -10.59 2.87
CA LEU A 33 3.18 -11.47 4.03
C LEU A 33 2.67 -12.86 3.63
N LEU A 34 2.06 -13.02 2.46
CA LEU A 34 1.48 -14.29 2.05
C LEU A 34 2.17 -14.87 0.83
N ALA A 35 2.18 -14.19 -0.32
CA ALA A 35 2.66 -14.76 -1.57
C ALA A 35 4.16 -15.06 -1.55
N VAL A 36 4.99 -14.12 -1.08
CA VAL A 36 6.45 -14.29 -1.05
C VAL A 36 6.87 -15.38 -0.06
N PRO A 37 6.41 -15.41 1.22
CA PRO A 37 6.75 -16.52 2.12
C PRO A 37 6.27 -17.89 1.61
N ALA A 38 5.05 -17.97 1.06
CA ALA A 38 4.53 -19.21 0.50
C ALA A 38 5.40 -19.75 -0.66
N GLN A 39 5.90 -18.87 -1.51
CA GLN A 39 6.80 -19.20 -2.60
C GLN A 39 8.13 -19.81 -2.11
N PHE A 40 8.73 -19.27 -1.05
CA PHE A 40 9.94 -19.81 -0.45
C PHE A 40 9.70 -21.12 0.32
N ALA A 41 8.48 -21.40 0.75
CA ALA A 41 8.08 -22.64 1.39
C ALA A 41 7.79 -23.76 0.37
N ALA A 42 7.67 -23.48 -0.92
CA ALA A 42 7.37 -24.46 -1.95
C ALA A 42 8.56 -25.43 -2.13
N SER A 43 8.36 -26.69 -1.82
CA SER A 43 9.42 -27.75 -1.83
C SER A 43 9.99 -28.04 -3.23
N ALA A 44 9.24 -27.77 -4.28
CA ALA A 44 9.65 -27.99 -5.68
C ALA A 44 10.49 -26.83 -6.25
N ALA A 45 10.54 -25.66 -5.59
CA ALA A 45 11.27 -24.50 -6.07
C ALA A 45 12.68 -24.47 -5.49
N THR A 46 13.68 -24.32 -6.36
CA THR A 46 15.06 -24.05 -5.88
C THR A 46 15.14 -22.64 -5.34
N ARG A 47 16.08 -22.38 -4.43
CA ARG A 47 16.32 -21.03 -3.88
C ARG A 47 16.55 -19.98 -4.97
N ALA A 48 17.23 -20.36 -6.05
CA ALA A 48 17.49 -19.50 -7.20
C ALA A 48 16.19 -19.08 -7.91
N VAL A 49 15.30 -20.05 -8.20
CA VAL A 49 14.00 -19.78 -8.83
C VAL A 49 13.14 -18.90 -7.92
N SER A 50 13.08 -19.20 -6.62
CA SER A 50 12.32 -18.39 -5.66
C SER A 50 12.80 -16.94 -5.59
N LEU A 51 14.11 -16.69 -5.66
CA LEU A 51 14.69 -15.36 -5.69
C LEU A 51 14.36 -14.59 -6.96
N ASP A 52 14.41 -15.23 -8.12
CA ASP A 52 14.09 -14.58 -9.39
C ASP A 52 12.60 -14.20 -9.48
N VAL A 53 11.71 -15.10 -9.05
CA VAL A 53 10.27 -14.83 -8.97
C VAL A 53 9.99 -13.71 -7.95
N ALA A 54 10.60 -13.75 -6.76
CA ALA A 54 10.44 -12.70 -5.75
C ALA A 54 10.87 -11.33 -6.28
N ARG A 55 12.01 -11.23 -6.96
CA ARG A 55 12.47 -10.00 -7.60
C ARG A 55 11.44 -9.45 -8.59
N THR A 56 10.86 -10.32 -9.41
CA THR A 56 9.83 -9.95 -10.39
C THR A 56 8.57 -9.45 -9.70
N ILE A 57 8.11 -10.14 -8.66
CA ILE A 57 6.94 -9.77 -7.88
C ILE A 57 7.14 -8.40 -7.20
N PHE A 58 8.28 -8.17 -6.52
CA PHE A 58 8.55 -6.89 -5.87
C PHE A 58 8.69 -5.74 -6.86
N THR A 59 9.23 -5.98 -8.05
CA THR A 59 9.27 -4.97 -9.11
C THR A 59 7.86 -4.62 -9.59
N ALA A 60 6.99 -5.61 -9.76
CA ALA A 60 5.60 -5.39 -10.14
C ALA A 60 4.81 -4.68 -9.03
N LEU A 61 5.01 -5.09 -7.76
CA LEU A 61 4.42 -4.45 -6.59
C LEU A 61 4.81 -2.96 -6.52
N ASN A 62 6.08 -2.64 -6.67
CA ASN A 62 6.55 -1.25 -6.65
C ASN A 62 5.90 -0.38 -7.74
N LYS A 63 5.72 -0.92 -8.95
CA LYS A 63 4.99 -0.21 -10.02
C LYS A 63 3.53 0.02 -9.65
N ALA A 64 2.86 -0.97 -9.07
CA ALA A 64 1.49 -0.84 -8.60
C ALA A 64 1.37 0.17 -7.45
N GLU A 65 2.35 0.21 -6.54
CA GLU A 65 2.41 1.19 -5.46
C GLU A 65 2.64 2.62 -5.96
N LEU A 66 3.44 2.82 -7.01
CA LEU A 66 3.57 4.12 -7.66
C LEU A 66 2.23 4.61 -8.24
N VAL A 67 1.46 3.71 -8.88
CA VAL A 67 0.10 4.02 -9.35
C VAL A 67 -0.82 4.34 -8.17
N ALA A 68 -0.79 3.52 -7.10
CA ALA A 68 -1.58 3.75 -5.90
C ALA A 68 -1.23 5.10 -5.24
N LEU A 69 0.04 5.50 -5.21
CA LEU A 69 0.47 6.81 -4.71
C LEU A 69 -0.12 7.96 -5.53
N VAL A 70 -0.10 7.85 -6.86
CA VAL A 70 -0.71 8.88 -7.75
C VAL A 70 -2.21 8.97 -7.49
N VAL A 71 -2.91 7.84 -7.40
CA VAL A 71 -4.35 7.81 -7.11
C VAL A 71 -4.63 8.39 -5.71
N LEU A 72 -3.81 8.07 -4.71
CA LEU A 72 -3.92 8.63 -3.37
C LEU A 72 -3.74 10.16 -3.37
N LEU A 73 -2.74 10.67 -4.07
CA LEU A 73 -2.51 12.11 -4.23
C LEU A 73 -3.71 12.82 -4.84
N ILE A 74 -4.29 12.27 -5.90
CA ILE A 74 -5.51 12.79 -6.54
C ILE A 74 -6.66 12.77 -5.55
N SER A 75 -6.89 11.64 -4.86
CA SER A 75 -7.97 11.47 -3.88
C SER A 75 -7.87 12.49 -2.74
N VAL A 76 -6.66 12.71 -2.21
CA VAL A 76 -6.40 13.68 -1.15
C VAL A 76 -6.67 15.12 -1.62
N ARG A 77 -6.29 15.46 -2.87
CA ARG A 77 -6.58 16.81 -3.44
C ARG A 77 -8.08 17.05 -3.61
N VAL A 78 -8.82 16.02 -4.03
CA VAL A 78 -10.27 16.13 -4.30
C VAL A 78 -11.09 16.06 -3.01
N SER A 79 -10.60 15.40 -1.94
CA SER A 79 -11.33 15.20 -0.67
C SER A 79 -11.57 16.49 0.13
N GLY A 80 -10.91 17.60 -0.20
CA GLY A 80 -11.03 18.87 0.52
C GLY A 80 -10.34 18.90 1.89
N ASN A 81 -9.81 17.79 2.39
CA ASN A 81 -9.14 17.70 3.70
C ASN A 81 -7.64 17.34 3.56
N ALA A 82 -7.00 17.93 2.59
CA ALA A 82 -5.63 17.62 2.19
C ALA A 82 -4.62 17.79 3.35
N ARG A 83 -4.79 18.80 4.20
CA ARG A 83 -3.83 19.11 5.29
C ARG A 83 -3.61 17.92 6.24
N ARG A 84 -4.65 17.13 6.52
CA ARG A 84 -4.57 15.96 7.40
C ARG A 84 -3.74 14.82 6.79
N TRP A 85 -3.74 14.70 5.47
CA TRP A 85 -3.16 13.58 4.75
C TRP A 85 -1.71 13.82 4.31
N TRP A 86 -1.27 15.07 4.19
CA TRP A 86 0.04 15.39 3.62
C TRP A 86 1.20 14.72 4.35
N GLY A 87 1.15 14.61 5.68
CA GLY A 87 2.19 13.93 6.45
C GLY A 87 2.36 12.46 6.04
N ALA A 88 1.26 11.70 6.06
CA ALA A 88 1.28 10.28 5.68
C ALA A 88 1.65 10.09 4.21
N VAL A 89 1.11 10.90 3.31
CA VAL A 89 1.42 10.85 1.87
C VAL A 89 2.90 11.14 1.60
N SER A 90 3.48 12.14 2.28
CA SER A 90 4.91 12.46 2.13
C SER A 90 5.82 11.32 2.60
N VAL A 91 5.47 10.68 3.72
CA VAL A 91 6.23 9.53 4.22
C VAL A 91 6.10 8.33 3.26
N LEU A 92 4.90 8.02 2.77
CA LEU A 92 4.70 6.96 1.79
C LEU A 92 5.47 7.23 0.49
N ALA A 93 5.42 8.46 -0.02
CA ALA A 93 6.16 8.88 -1.22
C ALA A 93 7.67 8.73 -1.02
N PHE A 94 8.19 9.13 0.13
CA PHE A 94 9.60 8.99 0.47
C PHE A 94 10.03 7.52 0.55
N ILE A 95 9.22 6.67 1.19
CA ILE A 95 9.51 5.23 1.29
C ILE A 95 9.56 4.60 -0.11
N ILE A 96 8.57 4.88 -0.96
CA ILE A 96 8.54 4.33 -2.33
C ILE A 96 9.74 4.82 -3.15
N LEU A 97 10.09 6.11 -3.03
CA LEU A 97 11.25 6.65 -3.71
C LEU A 97 12.54 5.93 -3.27
N LEU A 98 12.73 5.74 -1.96
CA LEU A 98 13.88 5.05 -1.40
C LEU A 98 13.94 3.58 -1.87
N GLN A 99 12.80 2.89 -1.89
CA GLN A 99 12.71 1.52 -2.41
C GLN A 99 13.01 1.45 -3.90
N THR A 100 12.45 2.36 -4.70
CA THR A 100 12.62 2.37 -6.17
C THR A 100 14.05 2.67 -6.59
N VAL A 101 14.67 3.68 -5.97
CA VAL A 101 15.97 4.22 -6.42
C VAL A 101 17.15 3.47 -5.83
N TRP A 102 17.03 2.97 -4.62
CA TRP A 102 18.12 2.32 -3.92
C TRP A 102 17.88 0.84 -3.63
N LEU A 103 16.83 0.49 -2.89
CA LEU A 103 16.70 -0.86 -2.35
C LEU A 103 16.40 -1.92 -3.42
N LEU A 104 15.53 -1.63 -4.39
CA LEU A 104 15.20 -2.59 -5.45
C LEU A 104 16.40 -2.88 -6.38
N PRO A 105 17.18 -1.88 -6.85
CA PRO A 105 18.40 -2.13 -7.60
C PRO A 105 19.44 -2.95 -6.82
N GLU A 106 19.66 -2.61 -5.54
CA GLU A 106 20.57 -3.35 -4.66
C GLU A 106 20.13 -4.81 -4.50
N LEU A 107 18.86 -5.06 -4.20
CA LEU A 107 18.32 -6.42 -4.06
C LEU A 107 18.36 -7.20 -5.39
N ALA A 108 18.12 -6.53 -6.51
CA ALA A 108 18.19 -7.15 -7.83
C ALA A 108 19.61 -7.60 -8.18
N GLU A 109 20.61 -6.78 -7.86
CA GLU A 109 22.01 -7.12 -8.09
C GLU A 109 22.45 -8.30 -7.22
N ARG A 110 22.08 -8.30 -5.95
CA ARG A 110 22.33 -9.42 -5.03
C ARG A 110 21.70 -10.73 -5.52
N ALA A 111 20.47 -10.66 -6.02
CA ALA A 111 19.79 -11.81 -6.61
C ALA A 111 20.55 -12.34 -7.84
N ARG A 112 21.06 -11.45 -8.71
CA ARG A 112 21.89 -11.84 -9.87
C ARG A 112 23.17 -12.55 -9.44
N MET A 113 23.87 -12.06 -8.41
CA MET A 113 25.09 -12.69 -7.89
C MET A 113 24.79 -14.11 -7.41
N ILE A 114 23.72 -14.31 -6.65
CA ILE A 114 23.31 -15.65 -6.17
C ILE A 114 22.96 -16.57 -7.35
N LEU A 115 22.23 -16.06 -8.37
CA LEU A 115 21.90 -16.80 -9.59
C LEU A 115 23.15 -17.20 -10.39
N ALA A 116 24.19 -16.38 -10.36
CA ALA A 116 25.50 -16.66 -10.98
C ALA A 116 26.38 -17.59 -10.12
N GLY A 117 25.92 -18.08 -8.97
CA GLY A 117 26.68 -18.92 -8.06
C GLY A 117 27.70 -18.16 -7.20
N THR A 118 27.64 -16.83 -7.16
CA THR A 118 28.53 -15.98 -6.39
C THR A 118 27.84 -15.52 -5.11
N GLU A 119 28.49 -15.65 -3.96
CA GLU A 119 27.94 -15.18 -2.70
C GLU A 119 28.05 -13.65 -2.59
N PRO A 120 26.91 -12.92 -2.44
CA PRO A 120 26.94 -11.47 -2.34
C PRO A 120 27.51 -11.01 -0.98
N PRO A 121 28.19 -9.86 -0.90
CA PRO A 121 28.70 -9.33 0.35
C PRO A 121 27.56 -9.06 1.36
N PRO A 122 27.85 -8.99 2.68
CA PRO A 122 26.84 -8.65 3.67
C PRO A 122 26.14 -7.32 3.36
N SER A 123 24.82 -7.23 3.53
CA SER A 123 24.04 -6.02 3.29
C SER A 123 22.79 -5.99 4.15
N ILE A 124 22.40 -4.80 4.57
CA ILE A 124 21.18 -4.55 5.32
C ILE A 124 19.95 -4.33 4.40
N ALA A 125 20.14 -4.34 3.08
CA ALA A 125 19.10 -3.95 2.12
C ALA A 125 17.80 -4.75 2.28
N HIS A 126 17.88 -6.07 2.54
CA HIS A 126 16.68 -6.90 2.74
C HIS A 126 15.95 -6.52 4.04
N ALA A 127 16.67 -6.33 5.14
CA ALA A 127 16.08 -5.91 6.40
C ALA A 127 15.45 -4.52 6.30
N ALA A 128 16.16 -3.59 5.65
CA ALA A 128 15.64 -2.23 5.39
C ALA A 128 14.37 -2.27 4.53
N TYR A 129 14.37 -3.05 3.44
CA TYR A 129 13.18 -3.21 2.59
C TYR A 129 11.99 -3.74 3.39
N SER A 130 12.18 -4.84 4.14
CA SER A 130 11.11 -5.45 4.95
C SER A 130 10.58 -4.50 6.03
N THR A 131 11.45 -3.74 6.68
CA THR A 131 11.04 -2.74 7.67
C THR A 131 10.19 -1.64 7.04
N LEU A 132 10.58 -1.13 5.88
CA LEU A 132 9.81 -0.11 5.16
C LEU A 132 8.45 -0.66 4.67
N GLU A 133 8.38 -1.95 4.28
CA GLU A 133 7.11 -2.62 3.98
C GLU A 133 6.17 -2.61 5.18
N LEU A 134 6.65 -2.97 6.38
CA LEU A 134 5.84 -2.95 7.59
C LEU A 134 5.37 -1.54 7.96
N ILE A 135 6.22 -0.52 7.78
CA ILE A 135 5.83 0.88 7.99
C ILE A 135 4.72 1.29 7.00
N LYS A 136 4.83 0.94 5.72
CA LYS A 136 3.78 1.21 4.72
C LYS A 136 2.45 0.53 5.09
N LEU A 137 2.49 -0.73 5.52
CA LEU A 137 1.31 -1.45 6.01
C LEU A 137 0.65 -0.73 7.17
N GLY A 138 1.43 -0.31 8.18
CA GLY A 138 0.93 0.45 9.32
C GLY A 138 0.28 1.79 8.93
N LEU A 139 0.93 2.55 8.04
CA LEU A 139 0.42 3.83 7.55
C LEU A 139 -0.87 3.67 6.73
N SER A 140 -0.93 2.65 5.86
CA SER A 140 -2.11 2.36 5.05
C SER A 140 -3.30 1.95 5.93
N LEU A 141 -3.06 1.12 6.94
CA LEU A 141 -4.09 0.70 7.91
C LEU A 141 -4.56 1.87 8.78
N ALA A 142 -3.65 2.74 9.23
CA ALA A 142 -3.99 3.95 9.98
C ALA A 142 -4.84 4.93 9.14
N GLY A 143 -4.53 5.06 7.85
CA GLY A 143 -5.32 5.84 6.90
C GLY A 143 -6.75 5.32 6.75
N TRP A 144 -6.94 4.01 6.66
CA TRP A 144 -8.26 3.38 6.63
C TRP A 144 -9.04 3.62 7.95
N ASN A 145 -8.42 3.35 9.10
CA ASN A 145 -9.05 3.54 10.42
C ASN A 145 -9.48 5.00 10.67
N ALA A 146 -8.72 5.97 10.21
CA ALA A 146 -9.08 7.39 10.33
C ALA A 146 -10.39 7.72 9.61
N ILE A 147 -10.77 6.99 8.57
CA ILE A 147 -12.02 7.18 7.84
C ILE A 147 -13.17 6.45 8.52
N ILE A 148 -12.96 5.22 8.96
CA ILE A 148 -14.00 4.48 9.70
C ILE A 148 -14.43 5.27 10.94
N SER A 149 -13.48 5.75 11.74
CA SER A 149 -13.80 6.52 12.94
C SER A 149 -14.58 7.80 12.62
N THR A 150 -14.24 8.50 11.54
CA THR A 150 -14.97 9.68 11.07
C THR A 150 -16.39 9.33 10.61
N CYS A 151 -16.57 8.25 9.86
CA CYS A 151 -17.89 7.79 9.42
C CYS A 151 -18.78 7.36 10.60
N LEU A 152 -18.22 6.64 11.56
CA LEU A 152 -18.95 6.22 12.76
C LEU A 152 -19.38 7.42 13.60
N THR A 153 -18.50 8.40 13.82
CA THR A 153 -18.82 9.61 14.57
C THR A 153 -19.93 10.42 13.90
N ILE A 154 -19.87 10.60 12.57
CA ILE A 154 -20.92 11.31 11.83
C ILE A 154 -22.22 10.51 11.83
N GLY A 155 -22.16 9.19 11.70
CA GLY A 155 -23.33 8.30 11.76
C GLY A 155 -24.01 8.35 13.13
N CYS A 156 -23.26 8.29 14.22
CA CYS A 156 -23.78 8.43 15.58
C CYS A 156 -24.37 9.81 15.84
N LEU A 157 -23.74 10.89 15.36
CA LEU A 157 -24.28 12.24 15.48
C LEU A 157 -25.60 12.42 14.73
N LYS A 158 -25.69 11.88 13.51
CA LYS A 158 -26.96 11.90 12.73
C LYS A 158 -28.06 11.12 13.44
N ALA A 159 -27.76 9.91 13.91
CA ALA A 159 -28.73 9.09 14.64
C ALA A 159 -29.23 9.79 15.93
N ALA A 160 -28.32 10.43 16.69
CA ALA A 160 -28.69 11.20 17.86
C ALA A 160 -29.56 12.43 17.52
N PHE A 161 -29.27 13.10 16.41
CA PHE A 161 -30.05 14.24 15.95
C PHE A 161 -31.49 13.84 15.56
N TYR A 162 -31.65 12.75 14.79
CA TYR A 162 -32.99 12.23 14.43
C TYR A 162 -33.76 11.66 15.62
N ALA A 163 -33.08 11.16 16.65
CA ALA A 163 -33.72 10.68 17.88
C ALA A 163 -34.17 11.83 18.81
N ALA A 164 -33.66 13.04 18.60
CA ALA A 164 -33.97 14.23 19.40
C ALA A 164 -35.06 15.13 18.79
N GLU A 165 -35.59 14.82 17.58
CA GLU A 165 -36.73 15.54 17.02
C GLU A 165 -38.01 15.08 17.74
N PRO A 166 -38.73 15.98 18.43
CA PRO A 166 -40.03 15.66 19.05
C PRO A 166 -41.08 15.43 17.96
N LEU A 167 -41.91 14.41 18.15
CA LEU A 167 -43.09 14.10 17.35
C LEU A 167 -44.08 15.25 17.35
#